data_1e092e11f71dcdd799cf22d72e5e12af
#
_entry.id   1e092e11f71dcdd799cf22d72e5e12af
#
_cell.length_a   1.000
_cell.length_b   1.000
_cell.length_c   1.000
_cell.angle_alpha   90.00
_cell.angle_beta   90.00
_cell.angle_gamma   90.00
#
_symmetry.space_group_name_H-M   'P 1'
#
loop_
_entity.id
_entity.type
_entity.pdbx_description
1 polymer ?
#
loop_
_entity_poly.entity_id
_entity_poly.type
_entity_poly.pdbx_seq_one_letter_code
_entity_poly.pdbx_strand_id
1 'polypeptide(L)'
;AIYYGDIRKSTNGGNSFSSISPASNGEWETPYELDKNNSEIIYIGYDELQKSTDGGNSWNEITNGQTNGGKINEIGLSKSNPDRIYITDGSNIFRTLDAGLSWNQVNNNLPNKTITYVIVSPNDENTVWVTLSGYTSGQKVYKSIDGGNNWLNISGTLPNIPVNCIELDNSSILETVYIGT
;
A
#
# COMPACT_ATOMS: atom_id res chain seq x y z
N ALA A 1 -2.91 5.72 8.15
CA ALA A 1 -4.36 5.65 7.86
C ALA A 1 -5.09 6.83 8.50
N ILE A 2 -6.21 7.19 7.96
CA ILE A 2 -7.05 8.29 8.41
C ILE A 2 -8.50 7.79 8.59
N TYR A 3 -9.26 8.51 9.42
CA TYR A 3 -10.60 8.12 9.80
C TYR A 3 -11.64 8.56 8.76
N TYR A 4 -12.34 7.61 8.15
CA TYR A 4 -13.36 7.85 7.10
C TYR A 4 -12.92 8.77 5.97
N GLY A 5 -11.62 8.76 5.64
CA GLY A 5 -11.07 9.55 4.53
C GLY A 5 -10.84 11.04 4.83
N ASP A 6 -10.98 11.51 6.09
CA ASP A 6 -10.73 12.92 6.42
C ASP A 6 -9.24 13.19 6.64
N ILE A 7 -8.50 13.40 5.55
CA ILE A 7 -7.09 13.81 5.62
C ILE A 7 -6.96 15.31 5.89
N ARG A 8 -6.08 15.68 6.81
CA ARG A 8 -5.83 17.06 7.20
C ARG A 8 -4.36 17.42 7.10
N LYS A 9 -4.09 18.61 6.58
CA LYS A 9 -2.74 19.18 6.39
C LYS A 9 -2.55 20.38 7.30
N SER A 10 -1.37 20.46 7.92
CA SER A 10 -0.87 21.66 8.59
C SER A 10 0.30 22.23 7.81
N THR A 11 0.34 23.55 7.64
CA THR A 11 1.45 24.31 7.01
C THR A 11 2.19 25.18 8.02
N ASN A 12 1.86 25.07 9.31
CA ASN A 12 2.39 25.93 10.37
C ASN A 12 2.89 25.14 11.60
N GLY A 13 3.47 23.95 11.35
CA GLY A 13 4.06 23.12 12.40
C GLY A 13 3.04 22.50 13.37
N GLY A 14 1.79 22.28 12.90
CA GLY A 14 0.75 21.65 13.72
C GLY A 14 -0.11 22.61 14.53
N ASN A 15 0.08 23.94 14.39
CA ASN A 15 -0.73 24.93 15.11
C ASN A 15 -2.19 24.99 14.61
N SER A 16 -2.42 24.66 13.34
CA SER A 16 -3.77 24.50 12.77
C SER A 16 -3.77 23.47 11.65
N PHE A 17 -4.94 22.89 11.38
CA PHE A 17 -5.13 21.88 10.34
C PHE A 17 -6.35 22.25 9.48
N SER A 18 -6.20 22.11 8.17
CA SER A 18 -7.31 22.22 7.20
C SER A 18 -7.53 20.88 6.50
N SER A 19 -8.77 20.56 6.16
CA SER A 19 -9.08 19.38 5.37
C SER A 19 -8.59 19.57 3.95
N ILE A 20 -7.98 18.52 3.40
CA ILE A 20 -7.55 18.41 1.99
C ILE A 20 -8.18 17.18 1.33
N SER A 21 -9.21 16.59 1.92
CA SER A 21 -9.86 15.37 1.46
C SER A 21 -10.57 15.56 0.12
N PRO A 22 -10.39 14.66 -0.87
CA PRO A 22 -11.16 14.68 -2.12
C PRO A 22 -12.59 14.19 -1.94
N ALA A 23 -12.85 13.35 -0.93
CA ALA A 23 -14.13 12.72 -0.63
C ALA A 23 -14.29 12.45 0.87
N SER A 24 -15.42 11.88 1.28
CA SER A 24 -15.73 11.58 2.69
C SER A 24 -16.27 10.16 2.90
N ASN A 25 -16.07 9.25 1.95
CA ASN A 25 -16.59 7.87 1.98
C ASN A 25 -15.48 6.81 2.15
N GLY A 26 -14.37 7.17 2.80
CA GLY A 26 -13.29 6.25 3.11
C GLY A 26 -13.71 5.15 4.10
N GLU A 27 -12.92 4.09 4.19
CA GLU A 27 -13.04 3.08 5.23
C GLU A 27 -12.78 3.69 6.62
N TRP A 28 -13.08 2.91 7.68
CA TRP A 28 -12.74 3.29 9.05
C TRP A 28 -11.26 3.68 9.17
N GLU A 29 -10.37 2.89 8.59
CA GLU A 29 -8.97 3.21 8.41
C GLU A 29 -8.71 3.37 6.91
N THR A 30 -8.70 4.61 6.43
CA THR A 30 -8.45 4.93 5.04
C THR A 30 -6.93 5.08 4.83
N PRO A 31 -6.30 4.32 3.93
CA PRO A 31 -4.88 4.43 3.68
C PRO A 31 -4.55 5.71 2.93
N TYR A 32 -3.44 6.34 3.29
CA TYR A 32 -2.82 7.40 2.52
C TYR A 32 -1.31 7.28 2.57
N GLU A 33 -0.66 7.66 1.49
CA GLU A 33 0.79 7.65 1.36
C GLU A 33 1.29 8.91 0.68
N LEU A 34 2.45 9.41 1.13
CA LEU A 34 3.21 10.43 0.42
C LEU A 34 4.19 9.74 -0.53
N ASP A 35 4.35 10.28 -1.73
CA ASP A 35 5.39 9.82 -2.63
C ASP A 35 6.76 9.90 -1.94
N LYS A 36 7.57 8.89 -2.13
CA LYS A 36 8.84 8.72 -1.41
C LYS A 36 9.93 9.70 -1.87
N ASN A 37 9.72 10.39 -3.00
CA ASN A 37 10.66 11.33 -3.61
C ASN A 37 10.12 12.78 -3.66
N ASN A 38 8.79 12.96 -3.60
CA ASN A 38 8.14 14.27 -3.69
C ASN A 38 6.92 14.35 -2.77
N SER A 39 7.03 15.02 -1.65
CA SER A 39 5.96 15.15 -0.64
C SER A 39 4.74 15.97 -1.09
N GLU A 40 4.78 16.66 -2.25
CA GLU A 40 3.60 17.30 -2.84
C GLU A 40 2.70 16.27 -3.56
N ILE A 41 3.22 15.07 -3.84
CA ILE A 41 2.43 13.97 -4.39
C ILE A 41 1.87 13.14 -3.23
N ILE A 42 0.54 13.07 -3.17
CA ILE A 42 -0.19 12.35 -2.12
C ILE A 42 -1.14 11.36 -2.78
N TYR A 43 -1.21 10.16 -2.23
CA TYR A 43 -2.16 9.14 -2.62
C TYR A 43 -3.11 8.85 -1.46
N ILE A 44 -4.40 8.64 -1.76
CA ILE A 44 -5.40 8.23 -0.77
C ILE A 44 -6.33 7.18 -1.37
N GLY A 45 -6.57 6.09 -0.62
CA GLY A 45 -7.41 4.98 -1.03
C GLY A 45 -8.85 5.15 -0.55
N TYR A 46 -9.78 5.22 -1.51
CA TYR A 46 -11.22 5.07 -1.30
C TYR A 46 -11.71 3.82 -2.04
N ASP A 47 -12.86 3.88 -2.72
CA ASP A 47 -13.26 2.86 -3.71
C ASP A 47 -12.33 2.91 -4.93
N GLU A 48 -11.75 4.08 -5.19
CA GLU A 48 -10.75 4.34 -6.21
C GLU A 48 -9.52 5.04 -5.59
N LEU A 49 -8.35 4.85 -6.18
CA LEU A 49 -7.13 5.54 -5.74
C LEU A 49 -7.12 6.97 -6.27
N GLN A 50 -7.06 7.92 -5.37
CA GLN A 50 -6.94 9.33 -5.66
C GLN A 50 -5.49 9.77 -5.55
N LYS A 51 -5.03 10.60 -6.50
CA LYS A 51 -3.69 11.18 -6.53
C LYS A 51 -3.77 12.70 -6.58
N SER A 52 -3.08 13.36 -5.68
CA SER A 52 -2.76 14.79 -5.75
C SER A 52 -1.31 14.97 -6.18
N THR A 53 -1.03 16.03 -6.93
CA THR A 53 0.33 16.44 -7.32
C THR A 53 0.68 17.85 -6.84
N ASP A 54 -0.17 18.45 -6.03
CA ASP A 54 -0.09 19.84 -5.56
C ASP A 54 -0.35 19.97 -4.05
N GLY A 55 0.04 18.93 -3.31
CA GLY A 55 -0.06 18.90 -1.84
C GLY A 55 -1.48 18.83 -1.31
N GLY A 56 -2.41 18.26 -2.08
CA GLY A 56 -3.81 18.04 -1.69
C GLY A 56 -4.76 19.18 -2.08
N ASN A 57 -4.33 20.13 -2.93
CA ASN A 57 -5.22 21.20 -3.42
C ASN A 57 -6.16 20.70 -4.53
N SER A 58 -5.69 19.76 -5.35
CA SER A 58 -6.52 19.08 -6.36
C SER A 58 -6.23 17.58 -6.37
N TRP A 59 -7.21 16.79 -6.86
CA TRP A 59 -7.14 15.34 -6.86
C TRP A 59 -7.64 14.76 -8.17
N ASN A 60 -7.03 13.67 -8.61
CA ASN A 60 -7.41 12.90 -9.78
C ASN A 60 -7.51 11.43 -9.41
N GLU A 61 -8.56 10.77 -9.87
CA GLU A 61 -8.73 9.34 -9.79
C GLU A 61 -7.81 8.65 -10.80
N ILE A 62 -7.08 7.64 -10.37
CA ILE A 62 -6.09 6.95 -11.22
C ILE A 62 -6.33 5.43 -11.37
N THR A 63 -7.34 4.87 -10.72
CA THR A 63 -7.75 3.47 -10.94
C THR A 63 -8.85 3.33 -11.98
N ASN A 64 -9.73 4.32 -12.11
CA ASN A 64 -10.75 4.43 -13.18
C ASN A 64 -11.56 3.14 -13.39
N GLY A 65 -11.95 2.44 -12.32
CA GLY A 65 -12.70 1.21 -12.36
C GLY A 65 -11.92 -0.02 -12.88
N GLN A 66 -10.60 0.06 -12.98
CA GLN A 66 -9.76 -1.05 -13.44
C GLN A 66 -9.43 -2.06 -12.33
N THR A 67 -9.87 -1.79 -11.11
CA THR A 67 -9.83 -2.70 -9.97
C THR A 67 -11.21 -3.28 -9.72
N ASN A 68 -11.35 -4.19 -8.79
CA ASN A 68 -12.64 -4.88 -8.56
C ASN A 68 -13.72 -4.01 -7.88
N GLY A 69 -13.45 -2.72 -7.67
CA GLY A 69 -14.36 -1.79 -6.99
C GLY A 69 -14.51 -2.04 -5.50
N GLY A 70 -13.60 -2.80 -4.90
CA GLY A 70 -13.48 -2.92 -3.46
C GLY A 70 -12.75 -1.72 -2.88
N LYS A 71 -13.03 -1.41 -1.60
CA LYS A 71 -12.31 -0.33 -0.91
C LYS A 71 -10.85 -0.66 -0.77
N ILE A 72 -10.01 0.32 -1.05
CA ILE A 72 -8.56 0.18 -0.93
C ILE A 72 -8.18 0.16 0.55
N ASN A 73 -7.48 -0.90 0.96
CA ASN A 73 -7.04 -1.11 2.34
C ASN A 73 -5.59 -0.68 2.56
N GLU A 74 -4.72 -0.83 1.54
CA GLU A 74 -3.30 -0.49 1.63
C GLU A 74 -2.78 0.06 0.32
N ILE A 75 -1.73 0.91 0.42
CA ILE A 75 -1.02 1.51 -0.71
C ILE A 75 0.47 1.26 -0.53
N GLY A 76 1.11 0.61 -1.50
CA GLY A 76 2.55 0.41 -1.54
C GLY A 76 3.20 1.20 -2.67
N LEU A 77 4.10 2.13 -2.32
CA LEU A 77 4.80 2.97 -3.30
C LEU A 77 6.24 2.52 -3.47
N SER A 78 6.69 2.40 -4.71
CA SER A 78 8.09 2.18 -5.01
C SER A 78 8.87 3.50 -4.94
N LYS A 79 9.97 3.52 -4.16
CA LYS A 79 10.88 4.66 -4.11
C LYS A 79 11.77 4.74 -5.35
N SER A 80 12.22 3.60 -5.86
CA SER A 80 13.14 3.53 -7.01
C SER A 80 12.44 3.79 -8.34
N ASN A 81 11.12 3.57 -8.41
CA ASN A 81 10.31 3.82 -9.60
C ASN A 81 8.92 4.36 -9.21
N PRO A 82 8.66 5.68 -9.23
CA PRO A 82 7.39 6.26 -8.83
C PRO A 82 6.18 5.86 -9.70
N ASP A 83 6.41 5.31 -10.90
CA ASP A 83 5.33 4.84 -11.76
C ASP A 83 4.77 3.49 -11.30
N ARG A 84 5.49 2.82 -10.39
CA ARG A 84 5.06 1.53 -9.83
C ARG A 84 4.37 1.72 -8.49
N ILE A 85 3.09 1.38 -8.48
CA ILE A 85 2.23 1.49 -7.31
C ILE A 85 1.50 0.16 -7.13
N TYR A 86 1.31 -0.23 -5.86
CA TYR A 86 0.50 -1.38 -5.46
C TYR A 86 -0.65 -0.90 -4.59
N ILE A 87 -1.81 -1.50 -4.77
CA ILE A 87 -2.97 -1.32 -3.88
C ILE A 87 -3.59 -2.67 -3.54
N THR A 88 -4.26 -2.74 -2.40
CA THR A 88 -5.00 -3.94 -2.01
C THR A 88 -6.47 -3.61 -1.73
N ASP A 89 -7.36 -4.55 -2.06
CA ASP A 89 -8.76 -4.55 -1.68
C ASP A 89 -9.10 -5.88 -0.97
N GLY A 90 -8.96 -5.94 0.33
CA GLY A 90 -9.12 -7.20 1.06
C GLY A 90 -8.09 -8.27 0.65
N SER A 91 -8.46 -9.28 -0.13
CA SER A 91 -7.56 -10.37 -0.53
C SER A 91 -6.91 -10.19 -1.91
N ASN A 92 -7.23 -9.11 -2.62
CA ASN A 92 -6.63 -8.84 -3.92
C ASN A 92 -5.50 -7.83 -3.79
N ILE A 93 -4.50 -7.96 -4.66
CA ILE A 93 -3.45 -6.98 -4.86
C ILE A 93 -3.38 -6.63 -6.35
N PHE A 94 -3.39 -5.34 -6.63
CA PHE A 94 -3.27 -4.78 -7.96
C PHE A 94 -1.98 -3.98 -8.06
N ARG A 95 -1.42 -3.96 -9.27
CA ARG A 95 -0.20 -3.23 -9.58
C ARG A 95 -0.38 -2.40 -10.84
N THR A 96 0.11 -1.17 -10.83
CA THR A 96 0.42 -0.38 -12.02
C THR A 96 1.92 -0.31 -12.25
N LEU A 97 2.34 -0.17 -13.50
CA LEU A 97 3.72 0.06 -13.94
C LEU A 97 3.86 1.38 -14.71
N ASP A 98 2.78 2.13 -14.84
CA ASP A 98 2.61 3.31 -15.70
C ASP A 98 1.86 4.45 -14.98
N ALA A 99 2.13 4.61 -13.68
CA ALA A 99 1.58 5.67 -12.82
C ALA A 99 0.04 5.69 -12.74
N GLY A 100 -0.62 4.54 -12.95
CA GLY A 100 -2.07 4.38 -12.83
C GLY A 100 -2.83 4.39 -14.16
N LEU A 101 -2.14 4.40 -15.30
CA LEU A 101 -2.82 4.32 -16.61
C LEU A 101 -3.42 2.92 -16.84
N SER A 102 -2.74 1.88 -16.36
CA SER A 102 -3.26 0.51 -16.38
C SER A 102 -2.98 -0.22 -15.07
N TRP A 103 -3.92 -1.12 -14.69
CA TRP A 103 -3.83 -1.90 -13.46
C TRP A 103 -3.98 -3.38 -13.76
N ASN A 104 -3.19 -4.22 -13.11
CA ASN A 104 -3.23 -5.66 -13.22
C ASN A 104 -3.30 -6.31 -11.85
N GLN A 105 -4.19 -7.29 -11.69
CA GLN A 105 -4.22 -8.11 -10.49
C GLN A 105 -3.01 -9.05 -10.47
N VAL A 106 -2.33 -9.13 -9.33
CA VAL A 106 -1.06 -9.87 -9.16
C VAL A 106 -1.09 -10.80 -7.94
N ASN A 107 -2.14 -11.61 -7.84
CA ASN A 107 -2.40 -12.52 -6.70
C ASN A 107 -1.76 -13.91 -6.82
N ASN A 108 -1.00 -14.21 -7.87
CA ASN A 108 -0.49 -15.57 -8.13
C ASN A 108 0.23 -16.15 -6.90
N ASN A 109 -0.16 -17.38 -6.51
CA ASN A 109 0.39 -18.11 -5.35
C ASN A 109 0.12 -17.48 -3.98
N LEU A 110 -0.65 -16.40 -3.89
CA LEU A 110 -1.15 -15.91 -2.61
C LEU A 110 -2.39 -16.70 -2.17
N PRO A 111 -2.51 -17.05 -0.88
CA PRO A 111 -3.75 -17.61 -0.36
C PRO A 111 -4.84 -16.53 -0.34
N ASN A 112 -6.10 -16.97 -0.51
CA ASN A 112 -7.25 -16.06 -0.42
C ASN A 112 -7.48 -15.62 1.04
N LYS A 113 -6.75 -14.60 1.47
CA LYS A 113 -6.80 -14.00 2.80
C LYS A 113 -6.64 -12.49 2.70
N THR A 114 -7.17 -11.78 3.68
CA THR A 114 -6.98 -10.33 3.75
C THR A 114 -5.50 -9.99 3.83
N ILE A 115 -5.04 -9.19 2.89
CA ILE A 115 -3.72 -8.58 2.89
C ILE A 115 -3.78 -7.40 3.85
N THR A 116 -2.92 -7.40 4.85
CA THR A 116 -2.91 -6.40 5.93
C THR A 116 -1.89 -5.30 5.70
N TYR A 117 -0.90 -5.55 4.86
CA TYR A 117 0.11 -4.57 4.48
C TYR A 117 0.78 -4.93 3.17
N VAL A 118 1.24 -3.93 2.43
CA VAL A 118 2.10 -4.07 1.26
C VAL A 118 3.25 -3.09 1.34
N ILE A 119 4.49 -3.56 1.15
CA ILE A 119 5.67 -2.71 1.13
C ILE A 119 6.60 -3.09 -0.02
N VAL A 120 7.16 -2.08 -0.68
CA VAL A 120 8.10 -2.23 -1.80
C VAL A 120 9.50 -1.92 -1.31
N SER A 121 10.48 -2.69 -1.73
CA SER A 121 11.89 -2.40 -1.46
C SER A 121 12.25 -1.00 -2.00
N PRO A 122 12.90 -0.15 -1.21
CA PRO A 122 13.37 1.13 -1.70
C PRO A 122 14.52 1.03 -2.69
N ASN A 123 15.18 -0.15 -2.76
CA ASN A 123 16.35 -0.40 -3.58
C ASN A 123 16.03 -1.18 -4.87
N ASP A 124 14.90 -1.89 -4.89
CA ASP A 124 14.47 -2.72 -6.03
C ASP A 124 12.94 -2.73 -6.17
N GLU A 125 12.44 -2.08 -7.18
CA GLU A 125 11.01 -1.99 -7.48
C GLU A 125 10.32 -3.34 -7.72
N ASN A 126 11.07 -4.40 -8.01
CA ASN A 126 10.54 -5.75 -8.22
C ASN A 126 10.40 -6.55 -6.92
N THR A 127 11.06 -6.10 -5.87
CA THR A 127 11.00 -6.77 -4.57
C THR A 127 9.91 -6.16 -3.70
N VAL A 128 8.90 -6.98 -3.37
CA VAL A 128 7.69 -6.57 -2.66
C VAL A 128 7.34 -7.60 -1.61
N TRP A 129 6.84 -7.15 -0.46
CA TRP A 129 6.31 -8.02 0.59
C TRP A 129 4.85 -7.70 0.86
N VAL A 130 4.11 -8.73 1.24
CA VAL A 130 2.76 -8.61 1.78
C VAL A 130 2.65 -9.39 3.08
N THR A 131 1.84 -8.87 3.99
CA THR A 131 1.45 -9.57 5.21
C THR A 131 -0.03 -9.95 5.15
N LEU A 132 -0.38 -11.00 5.88
CA LEU A 132 -1.72 -11.58 5.84
C LEU A 132 -2.33 -11.68 7.23
N SER A 133 -3.63 -11.44 7.29
CA SER A 133 -4.45 -11.65 8.48
C SER A 133 -4.74 -13.13 8.74
N GLY A 134 -5.37 -13.39 9.89
CA GLY A 134 -5.97 -14.67 10.24
C GLY A 134 -5.03 -15.61 10.99
N TYR A 135 -5.58 -16.77 11.36
CA TYR A 135 -4.99 -17.76 12.26
C TYR A 135 -4.65 -19.06 11.54
N THR A 136 -4.12 -18.97 10.30
CA THR A 136 -3.63 -20.12 9.56
C THR A 136 -2.11 -20.22 9.71
N SER A 137 -1.63 -21.31 10.29
CA SER A 137 -0.19 -21.52 10.50
C SER A 137 0.58 -21.51 9.17
N GLY A 138 1.74 -20.85 9.16
CA GLY A 138 2.62 -20.80 8.00
C GLY A 138 2.11 -19.96 6.82
N GLN A 139 1.06 -19.14 6.99
CA GLN A 139 0.54 -18.26 5.93
C GLN A 139 0.44 -16.80 6.43
N LYS A 140 1.58 -16.16 6.63
CA LYS A 140 1.67 -14.85 7.28
C LYS A 140 2.36 -13.79 6.44
N VAL A 141 3.51 -14.13 5.84
CA VAL A 141 4.34 -13.19 5.09
C VAL A 141 4.75 -13.81 3.78
N TYR A 142 4.59 -13.05 2.70
CA TYR A 142 4.99 -13.44 1.35
C TYR A 142 5.89 -12.39 0.75
N LYS A 143 6.86 -12.83 -0.05
CA LYS A 143 7.79 -11.99 -0.79
C LYS A 143 7.70 -12.28 -2.28
N SER A 144 7.68 -11.26 -3.10
CA SER A 144 7.92 -11.33 -4.54
C SER A 144 9.27 -10.68 -4.87
N ILE A 145 9.94 -11.17 -5.90
CA ILE A 145 11.14 -10.57 -6.50
C ILE A 145 10.94 -10.27 -7.99
N ASP A 146 9.72 -10.39 -8.47
CA ASP A 146 9.34 -10.18 -9.87
C ASP A 146 8.13 -9.23 -10.00
N GLY A 147 8.02 -8.32 -9.03
CA GLY A 147 6.98 -7.28 -9.01
C GLY A 147 5.58 -7.82 -8.71
N GLY A 148 5.43 -8.95 -8.03
CA GLY A 148 4.15 -9.53 -7.66
C GLY A 148 3.62 -10.56 -8.66
N ASN A 149 4.38 -10.90 -9.72
CA ASN A 149 3.94 -11.94 -10.66
C ASN A 149 3.94 -13.33 -10.00
N ASN A 150 4.88 -13.56 -9.06
CA ASN A 150 4.92 -14.76 -8.22
C ASN A 150 5.27 -14.39 -6.78
N TRP A 151 4.70 -15.12 -5.83
CA TRP A 151 4.90 -14.91 -4.40
C TRP A 151 5.49 -16.14 -3.72
N LEU A 152 6.54 -15.95 -2.97
CA LEU A 152 7.17 -16.96 -2.15
C LEU A 152 6.74 -16.78 -0.70
N ASN A 153 6.26 -17.85 -0.09
CA ASN A 153 5.95 -17.87 1.32
C ASN A 153 7.25 -17.82 2.15
N ILE A 154 7.40 -16.80 2.98
CA ILE A 154 8.55 -16.62 3.88
C ILE A 154 8.12 -16.60 5.37
N SER A 155 6.95 -17.12 5.68
CA SER A 155 6.39 -17.11 7.05
C SER A 155 7.24 -17.88 8.07
N GLY A 156 8.00 -18.88 7.62
CA GLY A 156 8.91 -19.64 8.50
C GLY A 156 8.23 -20.16 9.75
N THR A 157 8.82 -19.87 10.91
CA THR A 157 8.35 -20.29 12.24
C THR A 157 7.51 -19.24 12.96
N LEU A 158 6.96 -18.27 12.24
CA LEU A 158 6.10 -17.25 12.85
C LEU A 158 4.91 -17.87 13.59
N PRO A 159 4.52 -17.28 14.74
CA PRO A 159 3.37 -17.75 15.49
C PRO A 159 2.08 -17.64 14.67
N ASN A 160 1.08 -18.46 15.01
CA ASN A 160 -0.19 -18.48 14.29
C ASN A 160 -1.13 -17.35 14.74
N ILE A 161 -0.70 -16.11 14.54
CA ILE A 161 -1.45 -14.88 14.81
C ILE A 161 -1.42 -14.01 13.56
N PRO A 162 -2.36 -13.06 13.37
CA PRO A 162 -2.31 -12.09 12.27
C PRO A 162 -1.01 -11.30 12.28
N VAL A 163 -0.48 -10.98 11.11
CA VAL A 163 0.58 -9.98 10.95
C VAL A 163 -0.08 -8.73 10.39
N ASN A 164 0.03 -7.62 11.12
CA ASN A 164 -0.74 -6.40 10.83
C ASN A 164 0.09 -5.29 10.18
N CYS A 165 1.42 -5.35 10.31
CA CYS A 165 2.30 -4.39 9.67
C CYS A 165 3.66 -5.03 9.36
N ILE A 166 4.40 -4.40 8.45
CA ILE A 166 5.75 -4.77 8.05
C ILE A 166 6.56 -3.50 7.81
N GLU A 167 7.84 -3.52 8.18
CA GLU A 167 8.78 -2.42 7.93
C GLU A 167 10.11 -3.01 7.48
N LEU A 168 10.84 -2.26 6.65
CA LEU A 168 12.12 -2.65 6.10
C LEU A 168 13.24 -1.78 6.66
N ASP A 169 14.26 -2.40 7.24
CA ASP A 169 15.52 -1.72 7.52
C ASP A 169 16.47 -1.88 6.32
N ASN A 170 16.77 -0.76 5.69
CA ASN A 170 17.61 -0.65 4.51
C ASN A 170 19.04 -0.18 4.83
N SER A 171 19.42 -0.18 6.10
CA SER A 171 20.77 0.24 6.53
C SER A 171 21.86 -0.77 6.16
N SER A 172 21.49 -2.00 5.78
CA SER A 172 22.40 -3.07 5.38
C SER A 172 22.15 -3.54 3.93
N ILE A 173 23.12 -4.26 3.37
CA ILE A 173 23.01 -4.86 2.02
C ILE A 173 21.86 -5.88 1.94
N LEU A 174 21.61 -6.59 3.05
CA LEU A 174 20.45 -7.49 3.18
C LEU A 174 19.36 -6.74 3.91
N GLU A 175 18.22 -6.55 3.24
CA GLU A 175 17.04 -5.92 3.84
C GLU A 175 16.57 -6.75 5.04
N THR A 176 16.59 -6.14 6.21
CA THR A 176 16.02 -6.72 7.41
C THR A 176 14.54 -6.39 7.49
N VAL A 177 13.73 -7.40 7.73
CA VAL A 177 12.26 -7.28 7.75
C VAL A 177 11.79 -7.35 9.20
N TYR A 178 11.06 -6.34 9.64
CA TYR A 178 10.36 -6.31 10.92
C TYR A 178 8.86 -6.48 10.68
N ILE A 179 8.21 -7.27 11.51
CA ILE A 179 6.76 -7.46 11.45
C ILE A 179 6.13 -7.17 12.82
N GLY A 180 4.90 -6.63 12.78
CA GLY A 180 4.06 -6.43 13.96
C GLY A 180 2.81 -7.32 13.89
N THR A 181 2.41 -7.85 15.05
CA THR A 181 1.28 -8.78 15.19
C THR A 181 0.22 -8.22 16.13
#